data_0ed08b3b5bb2124eb32a14bf6db7638f
#
_entry.id   0ed08b3b5bb2124eb32a14bf6db7638f
#
_cell.length_a   1.000
_cell.length_b   1.000
_cell.length_c   1.000
_cell.angle_alpha   90.00
_cell.angle_beta   90.00
_cell.angle_gamma   90.00
#
_symmetry.space_group_name_H-M   'P 1'
#
loop_
_entity.id
_entity.type
_entity.pdbx_description
1 polymer ?
#
loop_
_entity_poly.entity_id
_entity_poly.type
_entity_poly.pdbx_seq_one_letter_code
_entity_poly.pdbx_strand_id
1 'polypeptide(L)'
;MKNKYSDLIDQTFHFPTEEFKTTEEGELLYRDIPLMDLAKKYGTPFRFSYLPKISENIQKVKFWFADAFAEHNYNGSYNYCYCTKSSHYKYVIEEGLKNDIHLETSSAFDLDLIKKLHNEGLLGLDRFIVCNGFKTDLYIDKIIELIEMGFENLHVVLDNTREFHLLKGRTEKKIKLGIRIAAEEEPKFEFYTSRLGIGYRYIVPFYEDLIKNEPNMELKMLHFFINTGIRDTAYYWNELRKCLNVYAKLKAVCDTIDSLNIGGGFPIKRNLNFNYDYAYMTVSYTHLTLPTI
;
A
#
# COMPACT_ATOMS: atom_id res chain seq x y z
N MET A 1 -36.26 -8.07 29.30
CA MET A 1 -35.65 -7.27 28.23
C MET A 1 -34.97 -8.22 27.28
N LYS A 2 -35.29 -8.24 25.98
CA LYS A 2 -34.49 -8.99 25.01
C LYS A 2 -33.17 -8.22 24.89
N ASN A 3 -32.05 -8.84 25.31
CA ASN A 3 -30.72 -8.26 25.08
C ASN A 3 -30.53 -8.06 23.60
N LYS A 4 -30.16 -6.88 23.19
CA LYS A 4 -29.77 -6.63 21.79
C LYS A 4 -28.50 -7.44 21.52
N TYR A 5 -28.34 -7.93 20.31
CA TYR A 5 -27.15 -8.70 19.93
C TYR A 5 -25.85 -7.88 20.17
N SER A 6 -25.91 -6.55 20.00
CA SER A 6 -24.83 -5.64 20.37
C SER A 6 -24.36 -5.81 21.82
N ASP A 7 -25.29 -6.00 22.74
CA ASP A 7 -24.97 -6.11 24.17
C ASP A 7 -24.24 -7.43 24.50
N LEU A 8 -24.49 -8.48 23.69
CA LEU A 8 -23.80 -9.76 23.78
C LEU A 8 -22.41 -9.70 23.13
N ILE A 9 -22.26 -8.93 22.05
CA ILE A 9 -20.98 -8.76 21.34
C ILE A 9 -19.98 -8.00 22.21
N ASP A 10 -20.40 -6.94 22.87
CA ASP A 10 -19.55 -6.13 23.75
C ASP A 10 -18.94 -6.95 24.90
N GLN A 11 -19.58 -8.07 25.26
CA GLN A 11 -19.11 -8.94 26.32
C GLN A 11 -18.10 -10.01 25.85
N THR A 12 -18.09 -10.39 24.58
CA THR A 12 -17.38 -11.58 24.12
C THR A 12 -16.54 -11.43 22.84
N PHE A 13 -16.86 -10.48 21.96
CA PHE A 13 -16.20 -10.36 20.64
C PHE A 13 -16.01 -8.92 20.21
N HIS A 14 -14.89 -8.67 19.54
CA HIS A 14 -14.60 -7.40 18.86
C HIS A 14 -15.10 -7.47 17.41
N PHE A 15 -16.35 -7.14 17.17
CA PHE A 15 -16.90 -7.07 15.82
C PHE A 15 -16.86 -5.65 15.23
N PRO A 16 -16.60 -5.50 13.91
CA PRO A 16 -16.96 -4.31 13.18
C PRO A 16 -18.48 -4.31 12.98
N THR A 17 -19.20 -3.53 13.74
CA THR A 17 -20.62 -3.71 14.04
C THR A 17 -21.58 -3.01 13.11
N GLU A 18 -21.13 -2.05 12.32
CA GLU A 18 -22.04 -1.23 11.51
C GLU A 18 -22.80 -2.04 10.46
N GLU A 19 -22.22 -3.13 9.99
CA GLU A 19 -22.80 -3.98 9.00
C GLU A 19 -23.58 -5.19 9.57
N PHE A 20 -23.49 -5.43 10.87
CA PHE A 20 -24.19 -6.53 11.51
C PHE A 20 -25.53 -6.06 12.08
N LYS A 21 -26.58 -6.81 11.85
CA LYS A 21 -27.93 -6.58 12.34
C LYS A 21 -28.54 -7.90 12.82
N THR A 22 -29.52 -7.80 13.68
CA THR A 22 -30.36 -8.94 14.05
C THR A 22 -31.80 -8.68 13.63
N THR A 23 -32.50 -9.68 13.12
CA THR A 23 -33.93 -9.62 12.88
C THR A 23 -34.70 -9.66 14.21
N GLU A 24 -36.02 -9.42 14.16
CA GLU A 24 -36.89 -9.55 15.35
C GLU A 24 -36.89 -10.98 15.91
N GLU A 25 -36.72 -11.97 15.04
CA GLU A 25 -36.63 -13.40 15.39
C GLU A 25 -35.25 -13.78 15.93
N GLY A 26 -34.27 -12.85 15.92
CA GLY A 26 -32.92 -13.07 16.45
C GLY A 26 -31.95 -13.67 15.43
N GLU A 27 -32.27 -13.65 14.15
CA GLU A 27 -31.35 -14.09 13.09
C GLU A 27 -30.26 -13.04 12.85
N LEU A 28 -29.01 -13.48 12.73
CA LEU A 28 -27.86 -12.62 12.47
C LEU A 28 -27.71 -12.36 10.96
N LEU A 29 -27.72 -11.08 10.62
CA LEU A 29 -27.47 -10.61 9.28
C LEU A 29 -26.13 -9.87 9.22
N TYR A 30 -25.41 -10.05 8.12
CA TYR A 30 -24.36 -9.12 7.69
C TYR A 30 -24.92 -8.30 6.53
N ARG A 31 -25.17 -6.99 6.76
CA ARG A 31 -26.03 -6.17 5.90
C ARG A 31 -27.41 -6.84 5.73
N ASP A 32 -27.71 -7.32 4.55
CA ASP A 32 -28.98 -8.02 4.29
C ASP A 32 -28.79 -9.53 4.00
N ILE A 33 -27.59 -10.06 4.32
CA ILE A 33 -27.24 -11.48 4.07
C ILE A 33 -27.43 -12.28 5.35
N PRO A 34 -28.37 -13.27 5.39
CA PRO A 34 -28.57 -14.14 6.52
C PRO A 34 -27.35 -15.07 6.70
N LEU A 35 -26.63 -14.92 7.81
CA LEU A 35 -25.41 -15.71 8.05
C LEU A 35 -25.71 -17.17 8.33
N MET A 36 -26.89 -17.49 8.88
CA MET A 36 -27.31 -18.85 9.13
C MET A 36 -27.53 -19.62 7.83
N ASP A 37 -28.04 -18.97 6.78
CA ASP A 37 -28.22 -19.60 5.48
C ASP A 37 -26.88 -19.92 4.81
N LEU A 38 -25.87 -19.06 4.97
CA LEU A 38 -24.51 -19.37 4.54
C LEU A 38 -23.96 -20.57 5.32
N ALA A 39 -24.15 -20.62 6.63
CA ALA A 39 -23.71 -21.73 7.47
C ALA A 39 -24.38 -23.06 7.06
N LYS A 40 -25.69 -23.05 6.77
CA LYS A 40 -26.42 -24.23 6.29
C LYS A 40 -25.93 -24.69 4.92
N LYS A 41 -25.64 -23.73 4.02
CA LYS A 41 -25.21 -24.03 2.65
C LYS A 41 -23.78 -24.52 2.53
N TYR A 42 -22.85 -23.93 3.28
CA TYR A 42 -21.42 -24.16 3.14
C TYR A 42 -20.79 -24.91 4.32
N GLY A 43 -21.53 -25.14 5.38
CA GLY A 43 -21.02 -25.72 6.62
C GLY A 43 -20.26 -24.72 7.49
N THR A 44 -19.83 -25.18 8.67
CA THR A 44 -19.00 -24.40 9.60
C THR A 44 -17.75 -25.19 9.95
N PRO A 45 -16.58 -24.51 10.19
CA PRO A 45 -16.36 -23.07 10.09
C PRO A 45 -16.29 -22.59 8.63
N PHE A 46 -16.77 -21.38 8.34
CA PHE A 46 -16.62 -20.77 7.03
C PHE A 46 -16.09 -19.33 7.14
N ARG A 47 -15.49 -18.86 6.06
CA ARG A 47 -15.05 -17.48 5.89
C ARG A 47 -15.64 -16.94 4.59
N PHE A 48 -16.20 -15.74 4.63
CA PHE A 48 -16.70 -15.07 3.43
C PHE A 48 -16.09 -13.68 3.31
N SER A 49 -16.02 -13.15 2.09
CA SER A 49 -15.59 -11.79 1.77
C SER A 49 -16.71 -11.05 1.08
N TYR A 50 -17.11 -9.92 1.63
CA TYR A 50 -18.08 -9.04 1.00
C TYR A 50 -17.36 -8.08 0.04
N LEU A 51 -17.27 -8.46 -1.23
CA LEU A 51 -16.45 -7.77 -2.22
C LEU A 51 -16.83 -6.29 -2.41
N PRO A 52 -18.11 -5.87 -2.44
CA PRO A 52 -18.45 -4.46 -2.62
C PRO A 52 -17.82 -3.53 -1.58
N LYS A 53 -17.50 -4.02 -0.38
CA LYS A 53 -16.81 -3.22 0.65
C LYS A 53 -15.41 -2.78 0.22
N ILE A 54 -14.75 -3.54 -0.65
CA ILE A 54 -13.44 -3.20 -1.22
C ILE A 54 -13.58 -1.93 -2.06
N SER A 55 -14.54 -1.93 -3.00
CA SER A 55 -14.83 -0.77 -3.84
C SER A 55 -15.25 0.43 -3.02
N GLU A 56 -16.15 0.26 -2.05
CA GLU A 56 -16.59 1.34 -1.14
C GLU A 56 -15.40 2.01 -0.43
N ASN A 57 -14.48 1.21 0.10
CA ASN A 57 -13.32 1.73 0.83
C ASN A 57 -12.30 2.40 -0.10
N ILE A 58 -12.05 1.85 -1.28
CA ILE A 58 -11.18 2.47 -2.27
C ILE A 58 -11.72 3.84 -2.68
N GLN A 59 -13.01 3.94 -2.99
CA GLN A 59 -13.64 5.21 -3.38
C GLN A 59 -13.58 6.24 -2.24
N LYS A 60 -13.81 5.81 -0.99
CA LYS A 60 -13.67 6.70 0.17
C LYS A 60 -12.25 7.29 0.31
N VAL A 61 -11.23 6.45 0.19
CA VAL A 61 -9.84 6.92 0.29
C VAL A 61 -9.49 7.87 -0.85
N LYS A 62 -9.88 7.52 -2.09
CA LYS A 62 -9.69 8.42 -3.25
C LYS A 62 -10.38 9.77 -3.04
N PHE A 63 -11.61 9.75 -2.52
CA PHE A 63 -12.36 10.97 -2.21
C PHE A 63 -11.64 11.81 -1.14
N TRP A 64 -11.21 11.23 -0.04
CA TRP A 64 -10.51 11.98 1.03
C TRP A 64 -9.22 12.65 0.54
N PHE A 65 -8.43 11.96 -0.31
CA PHE A 65 -7.24 12.59 -0.89
C PHE A 65 -7.60 13.69 -1.88
N ALA A 66 -8.62 13.49 -2.72
CA ALA A 66 -9.06 14.51 -3.67
C ALA A 66 -9.57 15.77 -2.95
N ASP A 67 -10.35 15.60 -1.88
CA ASP A 67 -10.86 16.68 -1.04
C ASP A 67 -9.71 17.45 -0.36
N ALA A 68 -8.77 16.74 0.27
CA ALA A 68 -7.60 17.34 0.87
C ALA A 68 -6.71 18.08 -0.13
N PHE A 69 -6.54 17.56 -1.35
CA PHE A 69 -5.79 18.22 -2.41
C PHE A 69 -6.47 19.52 -2.86
N ALA A 70 -7.81 19.50 -3.00
CA ALA A 70 -8.59 20.68 -3.35
C ALA A 70 -8.50 21.76 -2.25
N GLU A 71 -8.65 21.37 -0.97
CA GLU A 71 -8.55 22.28 0.17
C GLU A 71 -7.19 22.99 0.25
N HIS A 72 -6.11 22.29 -0.08
CA HIS A 72 -4.76 22.80 0.00
C HIS A 72 -4.17 23.30 -1.33
N ASN A 73 -4.95 23.34 -2.42
CA ASN A 73 -4.51 23.70 -3.76
C ASN A 73 -3.29 22.86 -4.23
N TYR A 74 -3.27 21.58 -3.88
CA TYR A 74 -2.20 20.69 -4.27
C TYR A 74 -2.43 20.15 -5.69
N ASN A 75 -1.46 20.33 -6.58
CA ASN A 75 -1.57 19.97 -8.00
C ASN A 75 -1.05 18.56 -8.35
N GLY A 76 -0.60 17.79 -7.36
CA GLY A 76 -0.17 16.42 -7.57
C GLY A 76 -1.33 15.45 -7.73
N SER A 77 -1.02 14.19 -8.00
CA SER A 77 -2.00 13.10 -8.12
C SER A 77 -1.89 12.10 -6.98
N TYR A 78 -3.02 11.47 -6.65
CA TYR A 78 -3.07 10.34 -5.74
C TYR A 78 -3.28 9.04 -6.52
N ASN A 79 -2.35 8.10 -6.39
CA ASN A 79 -2.40 6.80 -7.02
C ASN A 79 -2.59 5.72 -5.97
N TYR A 80 -3.77 5.11 -5.91
CA TYR A 80 -4.05 4.00 -5.00
C TYR A 80 -3.42 2.72 -5.53
N CYS A 81 -2.40 2.19 -4.84
CA CYS A 81 -1.77 0.92 -5.16
C CYS A 81 -2.26 -0.17 -4.20
N TYR A 82 -3.00 -1.16 -4.69
CA TYR A 82 -3.41 -2.30 -3.89
C TYR A 82 -2.24 -3.24 -3.66
N CYS A 83 -1.90 -3.49 -2.39
CA CYS A 83 -0.82 -4.41 -2.04
C CYS A 83 -1.30 -5.86 -2.07
N THR A 84 -0.80 -6.65 -3.04
CA THR A 84 -1.21 -8.05 -3.28
C THR A 84 -0.96 -8.97 -2.09
N LYS A 85 0.06 -8.70 -1.25
CA LYS A 85 0.33 -9.50 -0.04
C LYS A 85 -0.81 -9.48 0.98
N SER A 86 -1.71 -8.50 0.94
CA SER A 86 -2.87 -8.44 1.85
C SER A 86 -3.92 -9.49 1.49
N SER A 87 -4.11 -9.76 0.20
CA SER A 87 -4.90 -10.87 -0.32
C SER A 87 -4.57 -11.14 -1.79
N HIS A 88 -4.18 -12.37 -2.11
CA HIS A 88 -3.88 -12.82 -3.48
C HIS A 88 -5.11 -13.41 -4.20
N TYR A 89 -6.27 -13.43 -3.56
CA TYR A 89 -7.46 -13.99 -4.20
C TYR A 89 -7.85 -13.17 -5.43
N LYS A 90 -8.01 -13.88 -6.57
CA LYS A 90 -8.34 -13.27 -7.87
C LYS A 90 -9.54 -12.34 -7.78
N TYR A 91 -10.65 -12.80 -7.20
CA TYR A 91 -11.88 -12.00 -7.07
C TYR A 91 -11.71 -10.72 -6.21
N VAL A 92 -10.77 -10.70 -5.26
CA VAL A 92 -10.46 -9.49 -4.46
C VAL A 92 -9.74 -8.47 -5.33
N ILE A 93 -8.77 -8.92 -6.12
CA ILE A 93 -7.98 -8.06 -7.01
C ILE A 93 -8.85 -7.53 -8.15
N GLU A 94 -9.66 -8.39 -8.76
CA GLU A 94 -10.63 -8.01 -9.81
C GLU A 94 -11.63 -6.96 -9.31
N GLU A 95 -12.15 -7.11 -8.09
CA GLU A 95 -13.02 -6.09 -7.50
C GLU A 95 -12.28 -4.76 -7.31
N GLY A 96 -11.04 -4.81 -6.82
CA GLY A 96 -10.18 -3.63 -6.71
C GLY A 96 -9.98 -2.94 -8.06
N LEU A 97 -9.62 -3.68 -9.09
CA LEU A 97 -9.32 -3.15 -10.43
C LEU A 97 -10.50 -2.41 -11.09
N LYS A 98 -11.74 -2.71 -10.72
CA LYS A 98 -12.93 -1.95 -11.18
C LYS A 98 -12.89 -0.48 -10.77
N ASN A 99 -12.05 -0.11 -9.82
CA ASN A 99 -11.98 1.23 -9.24
C ASN A 99 -10.81 2.06 -9.76
N ASP A 100 -10.25 1.70 -10.92
CA ASP A 100 -9.12 2.42 -11.49
C ASP A 100 -7.95 2.55 -10.50
N ILE A 101 -7.47 1.42 -10.01
CA ILE A 101 -6.35 1.31 -9.10
C ILE A 101 -5.11 0.74 -9.78
N HIS A 102 -4.01 0.82 -9.06
CA HIS A 102 -2.72 0.26 -9.39
C HIS A 102 -2.38 -0.91 -8.45
N LEU A 103 -1.27 -1.60 -8.67
CA LEU A 103 -0.89 -2.76 -7.87
C LEU A 103 0.51 -2.60 -7.26
N GLU A 104 0.66 -3.03 -6.01
CA GLU A 104 1.95 -3.20 -5.36
C GLU A 104 2.17 -4.69 -5.10
N THR A 105 3.30 -5.21 -5.53
CA THR A 105 3.73 -6.60 -5.40
C THR A 105 4.86 -6.74 -4.40
N SER A 106 5.09 -7.93 -3.87
CA SER A 106 6.13 -8.17 -2.87
C SER A 106 6.95 -9.43 -3.12
N SER A 107 6.68 -10.13 -4.22
CA SER A 107 7.37 -11.38 -4.57
C SER A 107 7.34 -11.66 -6.07
N ALA A 108 8.21 -12.58 -6.50
CA ALA A 108 8.23 -13.09 -7.86
C ALA A 108 6.89 -13.69 -8.31
N PHE A 109 6.17 -14.35 -7.40
CA PHE A 109 4.88 -14.98 -7.69
C PHE A 109 3.77 -13.97 -7.95
N ASP A 110 3.85 -12.79 -7.35
CA ASP A 110 2.90 -11.71 -7.62
C ASP A 110 3.02 -11.21 -9.07
N LEU A 111 4.21 -11.27 -9.67
CA LEU A 111 4.41 -10.88 -11.07
C LEU A 111 3.79 -11.87 -12.06
N ASP A 112 3.70 -13.15 -11.71
CA ASP A 112 2.91 -14.11 -12.49
C ASP A 112 1.42 -13.73 -12.49
N LEU A 113 0.92 -13.24 -11.36
CA LEU A 113 -0.44 -12.73 -11.25
C LEU A 113 -0.62 -11.47 -12.12
N ILE A 114 0.32 -10.52 -12.09
CA ILE A 114 0.30 -9.32 -12.96
C ILE A 114 0.22 -9.73 -14.44
N LYS A 115 1.09 -10.64 -14.86
CA LYS A 115 1.10 -11.17 -16.23
C LYS A 115 -0.22 -11.83 -16.61
N LYS A 116 -0.79 -12.63 -15.72
CA LYS A 116 -2.09 -13.27 -15.93
C LYS A 116 -3.21 -12.25 -16.09
N LEU A 117 -3.29 -11.24 -15.20
CA LEU A 117 -4.31 -10.19 -15.27
C LEU A 117 -4.19 -9.39 -16.57
N HIS A 118 -2.97 -9.12 -17.03
CA HIS A 118 -2.73 -8.47 -18.31
C HIS A 118 -3.22 -9.33 -19.49
N ASN A 119 -2.84 -10.60 -19.52
CA ASN A 119 -3.25 -11.53 -20.59
C ASN A 119 -4.77 -11.74 -20.65
N GLU A 120 -5.47 -11.59 -19.52
CA GLU A 120 -6.93 -11.63 -19.42
C GLU A 120 -7.59 -10.28 -19.78
N GLY A 121 -6.82 -9.25 -20.13
CA GLY A 121 -7.32 -7.91 -20.47
C GLY A 121 -7.81 -7.07 -19.27
N LEU A 122 -7.51 -7.50 -18.06
CA LEU A 122 -7.93 -6.84 -16.81
C LEU A 122 -6.95 -5.75 -16.35
N LEU A 123 -5.71 -5.78 -16.83
CA LEU A 123 -4.65 -4.86 -16.43
C LEU A 123 -3.93 -4.31 -17.66
N GLY A 124 -3.98 -2.99 -17.86
CA GLY A 124 -3.27 -2.29 -18.94
C GLY A 124 -1.77 -2.17 -18.66
N LEU A 125 -0.97 -1.98 -19.71
CA LEU A 125 0.48 -1.77 -19.62
C LEU A 125 0.85 -0.40 -19.00
N ASP A 126 -0.08 0.54 -19.00
CA ASP A 126 0.03 1.88 -18.45
C ASP A 126 -0.08 1.94 -16.93
N ARG A 127 -0.51 0.85 -16.30
CA ARG A 127 -0.75 0.79 -14.86
C ARG A 127 0.56 0.83 -14.07
N PHE A 128 0.54 1.55 -12.93
CA PHE A 128 1.65 1.47 -11.97
C PHE A 128 1.72 0.08 -11.38
N ILE A 129 2.91 -0.52 -11.45
CA ILE A 129 3.27 -1.76 -10.77
C ILE A 129 4.44 -1.45 -9.85
N VAL A 130 4.20 -1.42 -8.56
CA VAL A 130 5.24 -1.17 -7.57
C VAL A 130 5.81 -2.52 -7.10
N CYS A 131 7.04 -2.83 -7.47
CA CYS A 131 7.74 -4.05 -7.07
C CYS A 131 8.50 -3.81 -5.78
N ASN A 132 7.85 -4.04 -4.65
CA ASN A 132 8.40 -3.90 -3.30
C ASN A 132 8.92 -5.25 -2.77
N GLY A 133 9.52 -5.25 -1.56
CA GLY A 133 10.06 -6.46 -0.93
C GLY A 133 11.43 -6.88 -1.46
N PHE A 134 12.08 -7.79 -0.75
CA PHE A 134 13.42 -8.29 -1.06
C PHE A 134 13.48 -8.97 -2.44
N LYS A 135 14.45 -8.59 -3.27
CA LYS A 135 14.63 -9.12 -4.64
C LYS A 135 15.58 -10.32 -4.64
N THR A 136 14.99 -11.47 -4.95
CA THR A 136 15.75 -12.66 -5.37
C THR A 136 16.05 -12.59 -6.87
N ASP A 137 16.97 -13.41 -7.36
CA ASP A 137 17.26 -13.49 -8.80
C ASP A 137 16.00 -13.77 -9.61
N LEU A 138 15.16 -14.72 -9.17
CA LEU A 138 13.88 -15.01 -9.80
C LEU A 138 12.95 -13.78 -9.85
N TYR A 139 12.94 -12.95 -8.79
CA TYR A 139 12.12 -11.75 -8.77
C TYR A 139 12.64 -10.72 -9.78
N ILE A 140 13.96 -10.54 -9.85
CA ILE A 140 14.60 -9.68 -10.86
C ILE A 140 14.28 -10.17 -12.27
N ASP A 141 14.42 -11.48 -12.56
CA ASP A 141 14.11 -12.04 -13.87
C ASP A 141 12.68 -11.70 -14.31
N LYS A 142 11.71 -11.87 -13.43
CA LYS A 142 10.31 -11.55 -13.73
C LYS A 142 10.03 -10.05 -13.84
N ILE A 143 10.73 -9.20 -13.06
CA ILE A 143 10.68 -7.75 -13.23
C ILE A 143 11.13 -7.36 -14.63
N ILE A 144 12.28 -7.89 -15.07
CA ILE A 144 12.81 -7.61 -16.42
C ILE A 144 11.84 -8.13 -17.49
N GLU A 145 11.28 -9.34 -17.32
CA GLU A 145 10.26 -9.87 -18.22
C GLU A 145 9.09 -8.88 -18.42
N LEU A 146 8.52 -8.32 -17.34
CA LEU A 146 7.43 -7.36 -17.44
C LEU A 146 7.86 -6.04 -18.10
N ILE A 147 9.07 -5.56 -17.82
CA ILE A 147 9.64 -4.38 -18.49
C ILE A 147 9.75 -4.65 -20.01
N GLU A 148 10.24 -5.83 -20.40
CA GLU A 148 10.34 -6.21 -21.80
C GLU A 148 8.96 -6.38 -22.48
N MET A 149 7.94 -6.80 -21.74
CA MET A 149 6.55 -6.84 -22.21
C MET A 149 5.96 -5.45 -22.44
N GLY A 150 6.57 -4.37 -21.92
CA GLY A 150 6.13 -2.99 -22.15
C GLY A 150 5.37 -2.36 -20.98
N PHE A 151 5.48 -2.88 -19.76
CA PHE A 151 4.96 -2.20 -18.57
C PHE A 151 5.81 -0.95 -18.28
N GLU A 152 5.37 0.20 -18.80
CA GLU A 152 6.11 1.46 -18.75
C GLU A 152 6.15 2.07 -17.36
N ASN A 153 5.17 1.78 -16.50
CA ASN A 153 5.05 2.33 -15.15
C ASN A 153 5.36 1.29 -14.07
N LEU A 154 6.30 0.37 -14.35
CA LEU A 154 6.82 -0.55 -13.37
C LEU A 154 7.95 0.11 -12.58
N HIS A 155 7.79 0.20 -11.25
CA HIS A 155 8.75 0.81 -10.33
C HIS A 155 9.37 -0.25 -9.43
N VAL A 156 10.69 -0.39 -9.47
CA VAL A 156 11.43 -1.34 -8.65
C VAL A 156 11.91 -0.66 -7.38
N VAL A 157 11.29 -0.96 -6.26
CA VAL A 157 11.64 -0.37 -4.95
C VAL A 157 12.79 -1.17 -4.34
N LEU A 158 13.94 -0.53 -4.21
CA LEU A 158 15.15 -1.14 -3.65
C LEU A 158 15.09 -1.17 -2.11
N ASP A 159 15.22 -2.36 -1.53
CA ASP A 159 15.31 -2.57 -0.09
C ASP A 159 16.76 -2.44 0.43
N ASN A 160 17.74 -2.57 -0.46
CA ASN A 160 19.17 -2.42 -0.14
C ASN A 160 19.97 -2.10 -1.41
N THR A 161 21.23 -1.69 -1.21
CA THR A 161 22.10 -1.28 -2.31
C THR A 161 22.52 -2.43 -3.22
N ARG A 162 22.53 -3.69 -2.73
CA ARG A 162 22.88 -4.87 -3.54
C ARG A 162 21.88 -5.07 -4.69
N GLU A 163 20.59 -4.77 -4.47
CA GLU A 163 19.55 -4.97 -5.48
C GLU A 163 19.77 -4.10 -6.73
N PHE A 164 20.39 -2.93 -6.57
CA PHE A 164 20.84 -2.12 -7.70
C PHE A 164 21.81 -2.89 -8.62
N HIS A 165 22.80 -3.59 -8.04
CA HIS A 165 23.76 -4.37 -8.81
C HIS A 165 23.12 -5.59 -9.48
N LEU A 166 22.05 -6.15 -8.93
CA LEU A 166 21.29 -7.24 -9.54
C LEU A 166 20.50 -6.79 -10.78
N LEU A 167 20.12 -5.51 -10.84
CA LEU A 167 19.39 -4.92 -11.96
C LEU A 167 20.31 -4.40 -13.08
N LYS A 168 21.53 -4.01 -12.71
CA LYS A 168 22.48 -3.37 -13.64
C LYS A 168 22.79 -4.28 -14.83
N GLY A 169 22.62 -3.74 -16.05
CA GLY A 169 22.94 -4.46 -17.31
C GLY A 169 21.96 -5.57 -17.68
N ARG A 170 20.79 -5.66 -17.01
CA ARG A 170 19.81 -6.73 -17.29
C ARG A 170 18.87 -6.41 -18.46
N THR A 171 18.77 -5.16 -18.85
CA THR A 171 17.96 -4.69 -20.00
C THR A 171 18.51 -3.36 -20.50
N GLU A 172 18.28 -3.07 -21.79
CA GLU A 172 18.55 -1.77 -22.40
C GLU A 172 17.40 -0.77 -22.19
N LYS A 173 16.23 -1.25 -21.74
CA LYS A 173 15.08 -0.39 -21.44
C LYS A 173 15.30 0.40 -20.15
N LYS A 174 14.58 1.51 -20.03
CA LYS A 174 14.57 2.33 -18.80
C LYS A 174 13.97 1.54 -17.63
N ILE A 175 14.68 1.52 -16.51
CA ILE A 175 14.23 0.96 -15.24
C ILE A 175 13.89 2.12 -14.30
N LYS A 176 12.63 2.21 -13.90
CA LYS A 176 12.18 3.17 -12.90
C LYS A 176 12.42 2.60 -11.51
N LEU A 177 13.23 3.28 -10.71
CA LEU A 177 13.60 2.86 -9.37
C LEU A 177 12.83 3.61 -8.31
N GLY A 178 12.54 2.92 -7.21
CA GLY A 178 12.21 3.50 -5.93
C GLY A 178 13.28 3.15 -4.89
N ILE A 179 13.39 3.91 -3.83
CA ILE A 179 14.21 3.58 -2.67
C ILE A 179 13.31 3.47 -1.45
N ARG A 180 13.36 2.33 -0.77
CA ARG A 180 12.69 2.16 0.52
C ARG A 180 13.55 2.74 1.64
N ILE A 181 12.94 3.61 2.45
CA ILE A 181 13.56 4.14 3.66
C ILE A 181 13.45 3.13 4.78
N ALA A 182 14.57 2.90 5.48
CA ALA A 182 14.55 2.23 6.77
C ALA A 182 14.11 3.24 7.84
N ALA A 183 12.83 3.21 8.22
CA ALA A 183 12.33 4.03 9.33
C ALA A 183 12.99 3.59 10.65
N GLU A 184 13.22 4.54 11.54
CA GLU A 184 13.65 4.26 12.90
C GLU A 184 12.47 3.68 13.67
N GLU A 185 12.65 2.51 14.31
CA GLU A 185 11.57 1.88 15.06
C GLU A 185 11.35 2.54 16.42
N GLU A 186 10.13 2.40 16.95
CA GLU A 186 9.79 2.93 18.27
C GLU A 186 10.76 2.39 19.36
N PRO A 187 11.16 3.23 20.35
CA PRO A 187 12.10 2.86 21.40
C PRO A 187 11.69 1.66 22.27
N LYS A 188 10.45 1.19 22.15
CA LYS A 188 9.90 0.03 22.90
C LYS A 188 10.16 -1.33 22.26
N PHE A 189 10.75 -1.36 21.07
CA PHE A 189 11.09 -2.60 20.38
C PHE A 189 12.55 -3.00 20.64
N GLU A 190 12.80 -4.31 20.69
CA GLU A 190 14.14 -4.88 20.85
C GLU A 190 15.09 -4.53 19.69
N PHE A 191 14.54 -4.08 18.55
CA PHE A 191 15.29 -3.69 17.36
C PHE A 191 14.93 -2.25 16.96
N TYR A 192 15.92 -1.37 16.99
CA TYR A 192 15.78 0.08 16.76
C TYR A 192 15.68 0.49 15.28
N THR A 193 15.89 -0.42 14.33
CA THR A 193 15.88 -0.11 12.91
C THR A 193 15.13 -1.16 12.11
N SER A 194 14.44 -0.72 11.05
CA SER A 194 13.88 -1.63 10.07
C SER A 194 14.97 -2.52 9.48
N ARG A 195 14.69 -3.83 9.37
CA ARG A 195 15.58 -4.78 8.70
C ARG A 195 15.62 -4.58 7.18
N LEU A 196 14.65 -3.84 6.65
CA LEU A 196 14.47 -3.56 5.23
C LEU A 196 14.55 -2.06 4.99
N GLY A 197 15.13 -1.69 3.87
CA GLY A 197 15.29 -0.31 3.46
C GLY A 197 16.70 0.22 3.70
N ILE A 198 16.94 1.41 3.15
CA ILE A 198 18.20 2.14 3.23
C ILE A 198 18.06 3.26 4.27
N GLY A 199 19.01 3.37 5.19
CA GLY A 199 18.98 4.39 6.24
C GLY A 199 19.03 5.80 5.67
N TYR A 200 18.33 6.75 6.28
CA TYR A 200 18.16 8.13 5.83
C TYR A 200 19.43 8.81 5.32
N ARG A 201 20.55 8.66 6.04
CA ARG A 201 21.84 9.30 5.71
C ARG A 201 22.51 8.75 4.45
N TYR A 202 22.14 7.54 4.01
CA TYR A 202 22.79 6.85 2.90
C TYR A 202 22.04 7.01 1.57
N ILE A 203 20.83 7.55 1.57
CA ILE A 203 19.95 7.59 0.39
C ILE A 203 20.51 8.57 -0.66
N VAL A 204 20.85 9.80 -0.27
CA VAL A 204 21.40 10.80 -1.21
C VAL A 204 22.76 10.35 -1.76
N PRO A 205 23.74 9.91 -0.93
CA PRO A 205 24.99 9.34 -1.46
C PRO A 205 24.76 8.14 -2.39
N PHE A 206 23.85 7.23 -2.07
CA PHE A 206 23.53 6.09 -2.93
C PHE A 206 23.02 6.52 -4.32
N TYR A 207 22.19 7.57 -4.38
CA TYR A 207 21.77 8.14 -5.65
C TYR A 207 22.95 8.76 -6.41
N GLU A 208 23.74 9.63 -5.78
CA GLU A 208 24.82 10.37 -6.43
C GLU A 208 25.97 9.47 -6.88
N ASP A 209 26.33 8.47 -6.08
CA ASP A 209 27.49 7.60 -6.36
C ASP A 209 27.15 6.49 -7.36
N LEU A 210 25.91 5.99 -7.37
CA LEU A 210 25.53 4.81 -8.16
C LEU A 210 24.43 5.09 -9.18
N ILE A 211 23.22 5.48 -8.76
CA ILE A 211 22.05 5.53 -9.64
C ILE A 211 22.21 6.60 -10.73
N LYS A 212 22.68 7.78 -10.35
CA LYS A 212 22.88 8.91 -11.26
C LYS A 212 23.80 8.60 -12.45
N ASN A 213 24.72 7.67 -12.25
CA ASN A 213 25.73 7.29 -13.26
C ASN A 213 25.24 6.17 -14.20
N GLU A 214 24.04 5.65 -14.03
CA GLU A 214 23.49 4.59 -14.88
C GLU A 214 22.45 5.16 -15.86
N PRO A 215 22.76 5.19 -17.15
CA PRO A 215 21.96 5.92 -18.15
C PRO A 215 20.57 5.33 -18.37
N ASN A 216 20.36 4.06 -18.07
CA ASN A 216 19.08 3.35 -18.21
C ASN A 216 18.31 3.18 -16.88
N MET A 217 18.76 3.84 -15.79
CA MET A 217 18.07 3.81 -14.51
C MET A 217 17.62 5.21 -14.08
N GLU A 218 16.39 5.33 -13.67
CA GLU A 218 15.80 6.61 -13.23
C GLU A 218 15.21 6.46 -11.82
N LEU A 219 15.69 7.26 -10.86
CA LEU A 219 15.06 7.32 -9.55
C LEU A 219 13.77 8.13 -9.65
N LYS A 220 12.63 7.46 -9.41
CA LYS A 220 11.28 8.04 -9.49
C LYS A 220 10.58 8.16 -8.15
N MET A 221 10.87 7.26 -7.21
CA MET A 221 10.06 7.08 -6.02
C MET A 221 10.90 6.99 -4.75
N LEU A 222 10.42 7.62 -3.70
CA LEU A 222 10.85 7.33 -2.33
C LEU A 222 9.72 6.58 -1.63
N HIS A 223 10.02 5.42 -1.03
CA HIS A 223 9.05 4.60 -0.32
C HIS A 223 9.25 4.69 1.18
N PHE A 224 8.20 5.09 1.87
CA PHE A 224 8.14 5.17 3.33
C PHE A 224 7.17 4.12 3.88
N PHE A 225 7.58 3.40 4.92
CA PHE A 225 6.73 2.40 5.57
C PHE A 225 7.12 2.21 7.04
N ILE A 226 6.14 2.13 7.92
CA ILE A 226 6.33 1.79 9.34
C ILE A 226 5.93 0.33 9.57
N ASN A 227 6.89 -0.51 9.98
CA ASN A 227 6.69 -1.96 10.13
C ASN A 227 5.67 -2.32 11.21
N THR A 228 5.56 -1.52 12.26
CA THR A 228 4.69 -1.78 13.43
C THR A 228 3.24 -1.36 13.20
N GLY A 229 2.95 -0.77 12.05
CA GLY A 229 1.68 -0.12 11.76
C GLY A 229 1.53 1.22 12.48
N ILE A 230 0.51 1.98 12.11
CA ILE A 230 0.25 3.31 12.66
C ILE A 230 -0.53 3.15 13.96
N ARG A 231 0.18 3.01 15.07
CA ARG A 231 -0.40 2.93 16.42
C ARG A 231 -0.38 4.28 17.13
N ASP A 232 0.68 5.05 16.90
CA ASP A 232 0.89 6.39 17.43
C ASP A 232 1.06 7.36 16.25
N THR A 233 0.11 8.28 16.13
CA THR A 233 0.10 9.27 15.06
C THR A 233 1.28 10.23 15.15
N ALA A 234 1.72 10.61 16.36
CA ALA A 234 2.86 11.50 16.55
C ALA A 234 4.15 10.88 16.04
N TYR A 235 4.36 9.59 16.32
CA TYR A 235 5.50 8.84 15.81
C TYR A 235 5.46 8.74 14.27
N TYR A 236 4.31 8.40 13.71
CA TYR A 236 4.14 8.35 12.25
C TYR A 236 4.51 9.69 11.58
N TRP A 237 4.01 10.80 12.11
CA TRP A 237 4.30 12.12 11.57
C TRP A 237 5.77 12.52 11.69
N ASN A 238 6.44 12.14 12.78
CA ASN A 238 7.85 12.38 12.95
C ASN A 238 8.69 11.62 11.88
N GLU A 239 8.40 10.35 11.67
CA GLU A 239 9.09 9.53 10.67
C GLU A 239 8.79 10.01 9.24
N LEU A 240 7.55 10.38 8.95
CA LEU A 240 7.17 10.96 7.67
C LEU A 240 7.93 12.27 7.40
N ARG A 241 8.07 13.15 8.40
CA ARG A 241 8.84 14.39 8.26
C ARG A 241 10.31 14.14 7.94
N LYS A 242 10.93 13.12 8.54
CA LYS A 242 12.28 12.69 8.17
C LYS A 242 12.34 12.24 6.71
N CYS A 243 11.35 11.46 6.27
CA CYS A 243 11.23 11.02 4.88
C CYS A 243 11.12 12.21 3.92
N LEU A 244 10.26 13.18 4.22
CA LEU A 244 10.07 14.40 3.41
C LEU A 244 11.35 15.24 3.32
N ASN A 245 12.11 15.35 4.41
CA ASN A 245 13.40 16.02 4.38
C ASN A 245 14.42 15.32 3.44
N VAL A 246 14.40 13.99 3.38
CA VAL A 246 15.22 13.24 2.42
C VAL A 246 14.70 13.44 0.99
N TYR A 247 13.39 13.42 0.80
CA TYR A 247 12.77 13.68 -0.51
C TYR A 247 13.18 15.06 -1.05
N ALA A 248 13.11 16.12 -0.23
CA ALA A 248 13.51 17.47 -0.62
C ALA A 248 14.99 17.54 -1.02
N LYS A 249 15.88 16.87 -0.27
CA LYS A 249 17.32 16.78 -0.61
C LYS A 249 17.54 16.02 -1.93
N LEU A 250 16.82 14.92 -2.14
CA LEU A 250 16.88 14.19 -3.41
C LEU A 250 16.38 15.05 -4.56
N LYS A 251 15.28 15.77 -4.39
CA LYS A 251 14.71 16.64 -5.41
C LYS A 251 15.68 17.73 -5.86
N ALA A 252 16.55 18.21 -4.98
CA ALA A 252 17.58 19.19 -5.30
C ALA A 252 18.71 18.66 -6.21
N VAL A 253 18.91 17.34 -6.29
CA VAL A 253 20.01 16.69 -7.04
C VAL A 253 19.53 15.69 -8.09
N CYS A 254 18.24 15.33 -8.07
CA CYS A 254 17.59 14.33 -8.92
C CYS A 254 16.33 14.91 -9.56
N ASP A 255 16.40 15.26 -10.83
CA ASP A 255 15.26 15.84 -11.58
C ASP A 255 14.15 14.83 -11.84
N THR A 256 14.49 13.54 -11.83
CA THR A 256 13.55 12.46 -12.19
C THR A 256 12.65 12.01 -11.05
N ILE A 257 12.98 12.32 -9.79
CA ILE A 257 12.15 11.94 -8.64
C ILE A 257 10.87 12.78 -8.61
N ASP A 258 9.71 12.11 -8.58
CA ASP A 258 8.40 12.74 -8.67
C ASP A 258 7.34 12.06 -7.79
N SER A 259 7.67 10.97 -7.10
CA SER A 259 6.70 10.15 -6.41
C SER A 259 7.11 9.85 -4.97
N LEU A 260 6.14 9.88 -4.07
CA LEU A 260 6.28 9.45 -2.67
C LEU A 260 5.26 8.36 -2.36
N ASN A 261 5.74 7.15 -2.08
CA ASN A 261 4.89 6.06 -1.60
C ASN A 261 4.87 6.06 -0.07
N ILE A 262 3.71 6.34 0.50
CA ILE A 262 3.51 6.44 1.95
C ILE A 262 3.28 5.10 2.64
N GLY A 263 3.37 4.02 1.88
CA GLY A 263 3.14 2.67 2.39
C GLY A 263 1.69 2.42 2.81
N GLY A 264 1.54 1.44 3.69
CA GLY A 264 0.26 1.04 4.27
C GLY A 264 0.36 0.94 5.79
N GLY A 265 -0.40 -0.01 6.38
CA GLY A 265 -0.38 -0.23 7.82
C GLY A 265 -1.35 0.67 8.58
N PHE A 266 -2.28 1.31 7.89
CA PHE A 266 -3.35 2.09 8.54
C PHE A 266 -4.18 1.19 9.45
N PRO A 267 -4.60 1.70 10.62
CA PRO A 267 -5.43 0.95 11.54
C PRO A 267 -6.72 0.47 10.89
N ILE A 268 -7.16 -0.72 11.27
CA ILE A 268 -8.45 -1.27 10.82
C ILE A 268 -9.42 -1.35 12.00
N LYS A 269 -10.67 -1.07 11.73
CA LYS A 269 -11.73 -1.20 12.74
C LYS A 269 -11.90 -2.67 13.13
N ARG A 270 -11.60 -2.97 14.40
CA ARG A 270 -11.71 -4.33 14.95
C ARG A 270 -12.77 -4.45 16.05
N ASN A 271 -13.26 -3.33 16.56
CA ASN A 271 -14.27 -3.27 17.62
C ASN A 271 -15.04 -1.95 17.56
N LEU A 272 -16.10 -1.85 18.37
CA LEU A 272 -16.98 -0.68 18.46
C LEU A 272 -16.28 0.60 18.92
N ASN A 273 -15.30 0.47 19.80
CA ASN A 273 -14.59 1.60 20.40
C ASN A 273 -13.46 2.13 19.51
N PHE A 274 -13.32 1.56 18.31
CA PHE A 274 -12.31 2.02 17.37
C PHE A 274 -12.67 3.41 16.84
N ASN A 275 -11.81 4.37 17.18
CA ASN A 275 -11.95 5.75 16.75
C ASN A 275 -10.66 6.20 16.06
N TYR A 276 -10.64 6.12 14.74
CA TYR A 276 -9.54 6.61 13.92
C TYR A 276 -10.11 7.43 12.77
N ASP A 277 -9.69 8.69 12.69
CA ASP A 277 -10.14 9.61 11.66
C ASP A 277 -9.23 9.55 10.43
N TYR A 278 -9.66 8.78 9.43
CA TYR A 278 -8.94 8.63 8.17
C TYR A 278 -8.96 9.91 7.32
N ALA A 279 -10.05 10.69 7.39
CA ALA A 279 -10.15 11.94 6.63
C ALA A 279 -9.15 12.96 7.19
N TYR A 280 -9.09 13.14 8.49
CA TYR A 280 -8.08 13.98 9.15
C TYR A 280 -6.65 13.55 8.80
N MET A 281 -6.41 12.23 8.71
CA MET A 281 -5.11 11.69 8.33
C MET A 281 -4.71 12.16 6.91
N THR A 282 -5.61 12.11 5.93
CA THR A 282 -5.32 12.54 4.55
C THR A 282 -5.09 14.05 4.43
N VAL A 283 -5.86 14.86 5.16
CA VAL A 283 -5.67 16.33 5.24
C VAL A 283 -4.29 16.65 5.84
N SER A 284 -3.97 16.06 6.99
CA SER A 284 -2.68 16.28 7.67
C SER A 284 -1.50 15.85 6.81
N TYR A 285 -1.66 14.75 6.08
CA TYR A 285 -0.66 14.25 5.13
C TYR A 285 -0.41 15.27 4.03
N THR A 286 -1.46 15.75 3.36
CA THR A 286 -1.37 16.72 2.26
C THR A 286 -0.70 18.02 2.75
N HIS A 287 -1.12 18.53 3.90
CA HIS A 287 -0.54 19.75 4.48
C HIS A 287 0.96 19.62 4.78
N LEU A 288 1.42 18.45 5.26
CA LEU A 288 2.85 18.21 5.53
C LEU A 288 3.69 18.08 4.26
N THR A 289 3.10 17.56 3.17
CA THR A 289 3.85 17.33 1.91
C THR A 289 3.97 18.58 1.05
N LEU A 290 2.99 19.50 1.11
CA LEU A 290 2.94 20.72 0.30
C LEU A 290 4.23 21.56 0.27
N PRO A 291 4.92 21.82 1.40
CA PRO A 291 6.13 22.63 1.38
C PRO A 291 7.35 21.92 0.78
N THR A 292 7.24 20.61 0.48
CA THR A 292 8.39 19.73 0.22
C THR A 292 8.39 19.19 -1.22
N ILE A 293 7.25 19.19 -1.88
CA ILE A 293 7.02 18.71 -3.23
C ILE A 293 6.68 19.86 -4.15
#